data_d654157705e36c7dad111e49751d1755
#
_entry.id   d654157705e36c7dad111e49751d1755
#
_cell.length_a   1.000
_cell.length_b   1.000
_cell.length_c   1.000
_cell.angle_alpha   90.00
_cell.angle_beta   90.00
_cell.angle_gamma   90.00
#
_symmetry.space_group_name_H-M   'P 1'
#
loop_
_entity.id
_entity.type
_entity.pdbx_description
1 polymer ?
#
loop_
_entity_poly.entity_id
_entity_poly.type
_entity_poly.pdbx_seq_one_letter_code
_entity_poly.pdbx_strand_id
1 'polypeptide(L)'
;MPDVDFRDVQRRFAAHLRDPQHHAAPEGVEERRMAIYRRLFINNIEDLLGRAYPVLCGLHGPERWARLARDFYREHGCHTPYFPRLAEEFLDYLETERGPREDDFPFLAELAHYERAEVVVAQHEEAPDETTGLAVDPDGDPLRGVPVLAAAARLLAYEYPVHRIGPDFLPEAPGEHPTYLVVFRDRDWHTRFIELNPLSARILWYVENDPAPGAELVRRVADDFGLPPGEDLRRSAETLLHHWLQRGVLARVRPAA
;
A
#
# COMPACT_ATOMS: atom_id res chain seq x y z
N MET A 1 -17.71 -46.10 17.32
CA MET A 1 -17.10 -44.78 17.59
C MET A 1 -17.87 -43.78 16.76
N PRO A 2 -18.38 -42.67 17.32
CA PRO A 2 -19.03 -41.66 16.49
C PRO A 2 -17.99 -41.15 15.48
N ASP A 3 -18.44 -41.06 14.23
CA ASP A 3 -17.63 -40.55 13.10
C ASP A 3 -17.31 -39.06 13.41
N VAL A 4 -16.12 -38.80 13.97
CA VAL A 4 -15.72 -37.44 14.32
C VAL A 4 -15.39 -36.77 13.02
N ASP A 5 -16.25 -35.88 12.56
CA ASP A 5 -15.97 -35.08 11.35
C ASP A 5 -14.68 -34.28 11.56
N PHE A 6 -13.65 -34.66 10.82
CA PHE A 6 -12.33 -34.03 10.87
C PHE A 6 -12.40 -32.50 10.65
N ARG A 7 -13.35 -32.03 9.84
CA ARG A 7 -13.60 -30.60 9.60
C ARG A 7 -14.10 -29.88 10.85
N ASP A 8 -14.91 -30.55 11.67
CA ASP A 8 -15.38 -30.00 12.94
C ASP A 8 -14.25 -29.86 13.94
N VAL A 9 -13.37 -30.85 14.03
CA VAL A 9 -12.18 -30.79 14.88
C VAL A 9 -11.27 -29.65 14.46
N GLN A 10 -11.02 -29.50 13.15
CA GLN A 10 -10.22 -28.40 12.62
C GLN A 10 -10.83 -27.04 12.92
N ARG A 11 -12.14 -26.87 12.73
CA ARG A 11 -12.84 -25.60 13.02
C ARG A 11 -12.75 -25.24 14.50
N ARG A 12 -13.02 -26.20 15.40
CA ARG A 12 -12.91 -26.00 16.85
C ARG A 12 -11.48 -25.67 17.27
N PHE A 13 -10.49 -26.37 16.71
CA PHE A 13 -9.08 -26.09 16.96
C PHE A 13 -8.69 -24.67 16.52
N ALA A 14 -9.04 -24.27 15.31
CA ALA A 14 -8.77 -22.94 14.78
C ALA A 14 -9.49 -21.84 15.59
N ALA A 15 -10.74 -22.04 15.96
CA ALA A 15 -11.49 -21.11 16.80
C ALA A 15 -10.84 -20.92 18.18
N HIS A 16 -10.38 -22.01 18.81
CA HIS A 16 -9.66 -21.93 20.08
C HIS A 16 -8.31 -21.21 19.95
N LEU A 17 -7.57 -21.41 18.85
CA LEU A 17 -6.30 -20.70 18.64
C LEU A 17 -6.52 -19.19 18.49
N ARG A 18 -7.62 -18.78 17.84
CA ARG A 18 -7.96 -17.37 17.64
C ARG A 18 -8.46 -16.70 18.92
N ASP A 19 -9.37 -17.35 19.59
CA ASP A 19 -10.00 -16.83 20.81
C ASP A 19 -10.18 -17.91 21.87
N PRO A 20 -9.12 -18.18 22.65
CA PRO A 20 -9.15 -19.23 23.69
C PRO A 20 -10.05 -18.89 24.88
N GLN A 21 -10.48 -17.63 25.01
CA GLN A 21 -11.35 -17.20 26.10
C GLN A 21 -12.83 -17.58 25.83
N HIS A 22 -13.23 -17.55 24.56
CA HIS A 22 -14.62 -17.82 24.17
C HIS A 22 -14.81 -19.20 23.50
N HIS A 23 -13.74 -19.87 23.11
CA HIS A 23 -13.79 -21.19 22.47
C HIS A 23 -12.98 -22.22 23.26
N ALA A 24 -13.63 -23.30 23.71
CA ALA A 24 -12.96 -24.37 24.42
C ALA A 24 -11.96 -25.13 23.53
N ALA A 25 -10.88 -25.63 24.13
CA ALA A 25 -9.94 -26.50 23.44
C ALA A 25 -10.64 -27.79 22.95
N PRO A 26 -10.18 -28.40 21.83
CA PRO A 26 -10.64 -29.72 21.42
C PRO A 26 -10.40 -30.77 22.49
N GLU A 27 -11.37 -31.68 22.66
CA GLU A 27 -11.25 -32.78 23.60
C GLU A 27 -10.04 -33.69 23.30
N GLY A 28 -9.40 -34.17 24.34
CA GLY A 28 -8.24 -35.08 24.22
C GLY A 28 -6.89 -34.40 23.93
N VAL A 29 -6.84 -33.09 23.82
CA VAL A 29 -5.59 -32.35 23.66
C VAL A 29 -5.17 -31.74 24.99
N GLU A 30 -3.95 -32.06 25.44
CA GLU A 30 -3.41 -31.50 26.67
C GLU A 30 -3.22 -29.98 26.59
N GLU A 31 -3.63 -29.25 27.63
CA GLU A 31 -3.51 -27.80 27.71
C GLU A 31 -2.05 -27.29 27.47
N ARG A 32 -1.06 -28.03 27.96
CA ARG A 32 0.34 -27.72 27.69
C ARG A 32 0.66 -27.66 26.18
N ARG A 33 0.11 -28.58 25.40
CA ARG A 33 0.28 -28.60 23.94
C ARG A 33 -0.48 -27.46 23.28
N MET A 34 -1.71 -27.22 23.72
CA MET A 34 -2.52 -26.11 23.20
C MET A 34 -1.84 -24.75 23.44
N ALA A 35 -1.26 -24.54 24.62
CA ALA A 35 -0.52 -23.33 24.94
C ALA A 35 0.70 -23.11 24.01
N ILE A 36 1.39 -24.19 23.62
CA ILE A 36 2.48 -24.13 22.64
C ILE A 36 1.95 -23.71 21.26
N TYR A 37 0.86 -24.32 20.79
CA TYR A 37 0.29 -23.97 19.49
C TYR A 37 -0.23 -22.54 19.46
N ARG A 38 -0.97 -22.08 20.50
CA ARG A 38 -1.44 -20.69 20.59
C ARG A 38 -0.29 -19.71 20.49
N ARG A 39 0.80 -19.93 21.25
CA ARG A 39 1.97 -19.08 21.21
C ARG A 39 2.67 -19.10 19.84
N LEU A 40 2.84 -20.29 19.26
CA LEU A 40 3.50 -20.44 17.97
C LEU A 40 2.74 -19.68 16.87
N PHE A 41 1.40 -19.84 16.81
CA PHE A 41 0.61 -19.17 15.80
C PHE A 41 0.63 -17.65 15.93
N ILE A 42 0.42 -17.13 17.13
CA ILE A 42 0.41 -15.68 17.32
C ILE A 42 1.78 -15.07 17.07
N ASN A 43 2.87 -15.70 17.55
CA ASN A 43 4.22 -15.21 17.27
C ASN A 43 4.52 -15.19 15.76
N ASN A 44 4.08 -16.20 14.99
CA ASN A 44 4.26 -16.21 13.54
C ASN A 44 3.50 -15.07 12.86
N ILE A 45 2.30 -14.71 13.34
CA ILE A 45 1.52 -13.57 12.83
C ILE A 45 2.22 -12.25 13.19
N GLU A 46 2.61 -12.09 14.46
CA GLU A 46 3.34 -10.90 14.93
C GLU A 46 4.62 -10.66 14.12
N ASP A 47 5.41 -11.71 13.90
CA ASP A 47 6.66 -11.65 13.13
C ASP A 47 6.43 -11.34 11.65
N LEU A 48 5.38 -11.91 11.06
CA LEU A 48 5.06 -11.69 9.65
C LEU A 48 4.58 -10.25 9.44
N LEU A 49 3.65 -9.80 10.27
CA LEU A 49 3.14 -8.43 10.21
C LEU A 49 4.25 -7.42 10.53
N GLY A 50 5.13 -7.70 11.51
CA GLY A 50 6.26 -6.82 11.82
C GLY A 50 7.27 -6.66 10.68
N ARG A 51 7.41 -7.69 9.83
CA ARG A 51 8.23 -7.59 8.61
C ARG A 51 7.53 -6.85 7.47
N ALA A 52 6.21 -6.96 7.40
CA ALA A 52 5.41 -6.28 6.37
C ALA A 52 5.18 -4.79 6.70
N TYR A 53 5.16 -4.43 7.98
CA TYR A 53 4.87 -3.11 8.52
C TYR A 53 5.93 -2.67 9.55
N PRO A 54 7.20 -2.52 9.15
CA PRO A 54 8.31 -2.30 10.08
C PRO A 54 8.25 -0.96 10.82
N VAL A 55 7.81 0.12 10.16
CA VAL A 55 7.68 1.43 10.82
C VAL A 55 6.55 1.38 11.83
N LEU A 56 5.39 0.88 11.43
CA LEU A 56 4.23 0.75 12.30
C LEU A 56 4.53 -0.13 13.52
N CYS A 57 5.16 -1.29 13.30
CA CYS A 57 5.62 -2.19 14.37
C CYS A 57 6.56 -1.48 15.34
N GLY A 58 7.55 -0.76 14.82
CA GLY A 58 8.51 0.00 15.63
C GLY A 58 7.86 1.07 16.49
N LEU A 59 6.87 1.79 15.97
CA LEU A 59 6.15 2.85 16.68
C LEU A 59 5.26 2.32 17.81
N HIS A 60 4.63 1.16 17.60
CA HIS A 60 3.79 0.54 18.63
C HIS A 60 4.61 -0.05 19.77
N GLY A 61 5.82 -0.50 19.48
CA GLY A 61 6.63 -1.30 20.42
C GLY A 61 6.00 -2.68 20.67
N PRO A 62 6.71 -3.58 21.37
CA PRO A 62 6.36 -5.00 21.40
C PRO A 62 4.99 -5.29 22.01
N GLU A 63 4.61 -4.61 23.07
CA GLU A 63 3.36 -4.92 23.79
C GLU A 63 2.10 -4.45 23.00
N ARG A 64 2.14 -3.24 22.47
CA ARG A 64 1.00 -2.70 21.68
C ARG A 64 0.88 -3.42 20.34
N TRP A 65 2.03 -3.75 19.70
CA TRP A 65 2.06 -4.53 18.48
C TRP A 65 1.46 -5.93 18.67
N ALA A 66 1.86 -6.63 19.73
CA ALA A 66 1.29 -7.94 20.05
C ALA A 66 -0.22 -7.88 20.31
N ARG A 67 -0.73 -6.81 20.94
CA ARG A 67 -2.19 -6.60 21.09
C ARG A 67 -2.86 -6.41 19.74
N LEU A 68 -2.33 -5.53 18.89
CA LEU A 68 -2.87 -5.24 17.57
C LEU A 68 -2.92 -6.50 16.68
N ALA A 69 -1.86 -7.29 16.66
CA ALA A 69 -1.80 -8.55 15.94
C ALA A 69 -2.81 -9.60 16.46
N ARG A 70 -3.03 -9.67 17.78
CA ARG A 70 -4.05 -10.53 18.39
C ARG A 70 -5.45 -10.09 18.05
N ASP A 71 -5.74 -8.80 18.10
CA ASP A 71 -7.03 -8.25 17.74
C ASP A 71 -7.37 -8.60 16.29
N PHE A 72 -6.44 -8.37 15.38
CA PHE A 72 -6.57 -8.79 13.99
C PHE A 72 -6.87 -10.29 13.86
N TYR A 73 -6.06 -11.15 14.47
CA TYR A 73 -6.22 -12.60 14.37
C TYR A 73 -7.55 -13.09 14.92
N ARG A 74 -8.05 -12.46 15.99
CA ARG A 74 -9.32 -12.78 16.63
C ARG A 74 -10.51 -12.25 15.83
N GLU A 75 -10.48 -11.01 15.40
CA GLU A 75 -11.63 -10.27 14.86
C GLU A 75 -11.82 -10.52 13.37
N HIS A 76 -10.75 -10.41 12.59
CA HIS A 76 -10.79 -10.68 11.14
C HIS A 76 -10.93 -12.16 10.81
N GLY A 77 -10.38 -13.04 11.65
CA GLY A 77 -10.50 -14.50 11.47
C GLY A 77 -9.53 -15.11 10.46
N CYS A 78 -8.78 -14.34 9.71
CA CYS A 78 -7.77 -14.72 8.71
C CYS A 78 -8.24 -15.83 7.77
N HIS A 79 -8.64 -15.49 6.57
CA HIS A 79 -9.28 -16.38 5.60
C HIS A 79 -8.29 -17.03 4.63
N THR A 80 -7.15 -16.41 4.39
CA THR A 80 -6.15 -16.92 3.45
C THR A 80 -5.30 -18.03 4.05
N PRO A 81 -5.06 -19.14 3.31
CA PRO A 81 -4.05 -20.11 3.68
C PRO A 81 -2.61 -19.65 3.33
N TYR A 82 -2.46 -18.51 2.64
CA TYR A 82 -1.17 -18.00 2.16
C TYR A 82 -0.65 -16.90 3.06
N PHE A 83 0.38 -17.19 3.83
CA PHE A 83 1.01 -16.24 4.75
C PHE A 83 1.35 -14.86 4.14
N PRO A 84 1.87 -14.75 2.90
CA PRO A 84 2.14 -13.44 2.30
C PRO A 84 0.91 -12.54 2.13
N ARG A 85 -0.28 -13.15 1.96
CA ARG A 85 -1.54 -12.40 1.84
C ARG A 85 -2.11 -11.92 3.18
N LEU A 86 -1.57 -12.42 4.28
CA LEU A 86 -2.01 -12.00 5.60
C LEU A 86 -1.75 -10.51 5.84
N ALA A 87 -0.70 -9.97 5.22
CA ALA A 87 -0.43 -8.53 5.27
C ALA A 87 -1.52 -7.71 4.55
N GLU A 88 -2.08 -8.22 3.45
CA GLU A 88 -3.22 -7.60 2.74
C GLU A 88 -4.46 -7.63 3.62
N GLU A 89 -4.79 -8.80 4.18
CA GLU A 89 -5.93 -8.95 5.10
C GLU A 89 -5.79 -8.05 6.35
N PHE A 90 -4.58 -7.83 6.83
CA PHE A 90 -4.33 -6.91 7.95
C PHE A 90 -4.64 -5.46 7.57
N LEU A 91 -4.27 -5.02 6.38
CA LEU A 91 -4.63 -3.69 5.88
C LEU A 91 -6.15 -3.56 5.74
N ASP A 92 -6.80 -4.53 5.10
CA ASP A 92 -8.26 -4.56 4.95
C ASP A 92 -8.96 -4.46 6.32
N TYR A 93 -8.46 -5.20 7.32
CA TYR A 93 -8.96 -5.13 8.70
C TYR A 93 -8.82 -3.74 9.31
N LEU A 94 -7.67 -3.09 9.15
CA LEU A 94 -7.44 -1.74 9.68
C LEU A 94 -8.37 -0.70 9.02
N GLU A 95 -8.60 -0.83 7.72
CA GLU A 95 -9.38 0.15 6.94
C GLU A 95 -10.88 -0.03 7.09
N THR A 96 -11.36 -1.29 7.22
CA THR A 96 -12.80 -1.59 7.06
C THR A 96 -13.48 -2.19 8.29
N GLU A 97 -12.76 -2.87 9.18
CA GLU A 97 -13.37 -3.65 10.24
C GLU A 97 -13.05 -3.13 11.64
N ARG A 98 -11.79 -2.76 11.89
CA ARG A 98 -11.33 -2.42 13.23
C ARG A 98 -12.00 -1.19 13.84
N GLY A 99 -12.21 -0.16 13.04
CA GLY A 99 -12.61 1.15 13.54
C GLY A 99 -11.56 1.83 14.44
N PRO A 100 -11.71 3.11 14.75
CA PRO A 100 -10.76 3.86 15.58
C PRO A 100 -10.83 3.38 17.05
N ARG A 101 -9.67 3.28 17.72
CA ARG A 101 -9.54 2.98 19.15
C ARG A 101 -8.70 4.05 19.84
N GLU A 102 -8.91 4.21 21.14
CA GLU A 102 -8.29 5.28 21.95
C GLU A 102 -6.75 5.25 21.89
N ASP A 103 -6.17 4.05 21.81
CA ASP A 103 -4.72 3.84 21.76
C ASP A 103 -4.13 3.89 20.34
N ASP A 104 -4.94 4.06 19.30
CA ASP A 104 -4.45 4.04 17.92
C ASP A 104 -3.81 5.38 17.54
N PHE A 105 -2.78 5.31 16.70
CA PHE A 105 -2.27 6.49 16.04
C PHE A 105 -3.31 6.99 15.03
N PRO A 106 -3.54 8.30 14.89
CA PRO A 106 -4.54 8.82 13.97
C PRO A 106 -4.24 8.50 12.50
N PHE A 107 -2.97 8.24 12.19
CA PHE A 107 -2.47 7.87 10.86
C PHE A 107 -2.31 6.35 10.65
N LEU A 108 -2.83 5.50 11.54
CA LEU A 108 -2.59 4.05 11.57
C LEU A 108 -2.86 3.38 10.22
N ALA A 109 -4.04 3.58 9.66
CA ALA A 109 -4.44 2.95 8.40
C ALA A 109 -3.64 3.51 7.20
N GLU A 110 -3.43 4.83 7.15
CA GLU A 110 -2.67 5.44 6.05
C GLU A 110 -1.19 5.02 6.04
N LEU A 111 -0.56 4.92 7.23
CA LEU A 111 0.81 4.43 7.32
C LEU A 111 0.90 2.96 6.91
N ALA A 112 -0.05 2.12 7.34
CA ALA A 112 -0.10 0.72 6.91
C ALA A 112 -0.29 0.62 5.38
N HIS A 113 -1.20 1.41 4.81
CA HIS A 113 -1.39 1.45 3.37
C HIS A 113 -0.12 1.87 2.62
N TYR A 114 0.60 2.88 3.12
CA TYR A 114 1.87 3.33 2.53
C TYR A 114 2.95 2.24 2.57
N GLU A 115 3.19 1.61 3.74
CA GLU A 115 4.17 0.52 3.86
C GLU A 115 3.80 -0.67 2.96
N ARG A 116 2.51 -0.97 2.82
CA ARG A 116 2.05 -2.02 1.90
C ARG A 116 2.27 -1.64 0.44
N ALA A 117 2.03 -0.38 0.06
CA ALA A 117 2.27 0.10 -1.30
C ALA A 117 3.74 -0.03 -1.71
N GLU A 118 4.67 0.26 -0.80
CA GLU A 118 6.11 0.05 -1.04
C GLU A 118 6.44 -1.43 -1.32
N VAL A 119 5.86 -2.35 -0.55
CA VAL A 119 6.05 -3.80 -0.76
C VAL A 119 5.46 -4.26 -2.08
N VAL A 120 4.24 -3.81 -2.44
CA VAL A 120 3.59 -4.14 -3.72
C VAL A 120 4.45 -3.67 -4.90
N VAL A 121 4.95 -2.45 -4.84
CA VAL A 121 5.84 -1.89 -5.87
C VAL A 121 7.15 -2.67 -5.96
N ALA A 122 7.75 -3.02 -4.81
CA ALA A 122 9.00 -3.79 -4.76
C ALA A 122 8.86 -5.20 -5.35
N GLN A 123 7.71 -5.84 -5.16
CA GLN A 123 7.44 -7.21 -5.61
C GLN A 123 6.83 -7.32 -7.01
N HIS A 124 6.60 -6.19 -7.69
CA HIS A 124 6.01 -6.20 -9.02
C HIS A 124 6.94 -6.95 -10.00
N GLU A 125 6.42 -7.96 -10.69
CA GLU A 125 7.23 -8.87 -11.52
C GLU A 125 7.66 -8.25 -12.86
N GLU A 126 6.90 -7.27 -13.38
CA GLU A 126 7.21 -6.64 -14.66
C GLU A 126 8.39 -5.67 -14.55
N ALA A 127 9.25 -5.67 -15.56
CA ALA A 127 10.31 -4.69 -15.67
C ALA A 127 9.72 -3.25 -15.79
N PRO A 128 10.41 -2.22 -15.32
CA PRO A 128 9.93 -0.83 -15.42
C PRO A 128 9.56 -0.41 -16.86
N ASP A 129 10.13 -1.08 -17.87
CA ASP A 129 9.93 -0.79 -19.28
C ASP A 129 8.91 -1.71 -19.98
N GLU A 130 8.41 -2.74 -19.32
CA GLU A 130 7.45 -3.68 -19.90
C GLU A 130 6.01 -3.20 -19.72
N THR A 131 5.46 -2.58 -20.76
CA THR A 131 4.00 -2.46 -20.93
C THR A 131 3.61 -3.37 -22.09
N THR A 132 2.90 -4.43 -21.77
CA THR A 132 2.53 -5.46 -22.73
C THR A 132 1.68 -4.90 -23.88
N GLY A 133 2.16 -5.03 -25.11
CA GLY A 133 1.34 -4.98 -26.33
C GLY A 133 1.06 -3.60 -26.94
N LEU A 134 1.61 -2.50 -26.43
CA LEU A 134 1.40 -1.17 -26.99
C LEU A 134 2.57 -0.72 -27.86
N ALA A 135 2.28 -0.14 -29.05
CA ALA A 135 3.30 0.53 -29.85
C ALA A 135 3.91 1.68 -29.03
N VAL A 136 5.23 1.74 -28.95
CA VAL A 136 5.95 2.61 -28.04
C VAL A 136 7.07 3.30 -28.78
N ASP A 137 7.18 4.60 -28.54
CA ASP A 137 8.35 5.39 -28.89
C ASP A 137 9.20 5.62 -27.63
N PRO A 138 10.35 4.95 -27.46
CA PRO A 138 11.21 5.15 -26.29
C PRO A 138 11.81 6.56 -26.21
N ASP A 139 11.92 7.25 -27.36
CA ASP A 139 12.42 8.61 -27.47
C ASP A 139 11.28 9.63 -27.68
N GLY A 140 10.04 9.19 -27.51
CA GLY A 140 8.86 10.02 -27.77
C GLY A 140 8.79 11.27 -26.90
N ASP A 141 8.40 12.38 -27.50
CA ASP A 141 8.11 13.63 -26.80
C ASP A 141 6.87 13.46 -25.92
N PRO A 142 6.96 13.51 -24.58
CA PRO A 142 5.84 13.27 -23.69
C PRO A 142 4.77 14.36 -23.74
N LEU A 143 5.04 15.53 -24.32
CA LEU A 143 4.01 16.53 -24.57
C LEU A 143 3.18 16.23 -25.81
N ARG A 144 3.79 15.66 -26.84
CA ARG A 144 3.09 15.33 -28.11
C ARG A 144 2.42 13.97 -28.05
N GLY A 145 3.05 13.03 -27.43
CA GLY A 145 2.52 11.68 -27.24
C GLY A 145 1.75 11.53 -25.93
N VAL A 146 1.19 10.35 -25.73
CA VAL A 146 0.44 9.96 -24.51
C VAL A 146 1.40 9.30 -23.52
N PRO A 147 1.75 9.95 -22.40
CA PRO A 147 2.60 9.35 -21.39
C PRO A 147 1.87 8.15 -20.74
N VAL A 148 2.62 7.11 -20.40
CA VAL A 148 2.13 5.87 -19.79
C VAL A 148 2.80 5.66 -18.45
N LEU A 149 2.00 5.51 -17.39
CA LEU A 149 2.49 5.19 -16.05
C LEU A 149 3.20 3.82 -16.05
N ALA A 150 4.31 3.71 -15.32
CA ALA A 150 4.97 2.43 -15.16
C ALA A 150 4.09 1.45 -14.38
N ALA A 151 4.11 0.17 -14.76
CA ALA A 151 3.30 -0.87 -14.12
C ALA A 151 3.60 -0.99 -12.60
N ALA A 152 4.86 -0.74 -12.21
CA ALA A 152 5.30 -0.70 -10.81
C ALA A 152 5.29 0.74 -10.23
N ALA A 153 4.40 1.62 -10.68
CA ALA A 153 4.21 2.94 -10.09
C ALA A 153 2.77 3.08 -9.54
N ARG A 154 2.63 3.78 -8.42
CA ARG A 154 1.32 4.04 -7.77
C ARG A 154 1.26 5.49 -7.33
N LEU A 155 0.23 6.20 -7.76
CA LEU A 155 -0.12 7.52 -7.21
C LEU A 155 -0.93 7.33 -5.94
N LEU A 156 -0.51 7.95 -4.86
CA LEU A 156 -1.09 7.83 -3.53
C LEU A 156 -1.40 9.22 -2.98
N ALA A 157 -2.48 9.32 -2.23
CA ALA A 157 -2.91 10.56 -1.57
C ALA A 157 -3.27 10.25 -0.11
N TYR A 158 -2.73 11.02 0.82
CA TYR A 158 -2.89 10.83 2.26
C TYR A 158 -3.22 12.16 2.94
N GLU A 159 -3.93 12.09 4.05
CA GLU A 159 -4.14 13.25 4.91
C GLU A 159 -2.90 13.55 5.76
N TYR A 160 -2.13 12.50 6.08
CA TYR A 160 -0.90 12.59 6.86
C TYR A 160 0.34 12.47 5.98
N PRO A 161 1.49 13.11 6.35
CA PRO A 161 2.75 12.95 5.64
C PRO A 161 3.44 11.62 6.00
N VAL A 162 2.82 10.49 5.58
CA VAL A 162 3.17 9.11 5.96
C VAL A 162 4.63 8.75 5.70
N HIS A 163 5.23 9.29 4.64
CA HIS A 163 6.63 9.06 4.26
C HIS A 163 7.64 9.68 5.23
N ARG A 164 7.19 10.55 6.15
CA ARG A 164 8.00 11.22 7.16
C ARG A 164 7.79 10.65 8.57
N ILE A 165 6.74 9.83 8.74
CA ILE A 165 6.40 9.25 10.04
C ILE A 165 7.49 8.31 10.51
N GLY A 166 7.91 8.49 11.76
CA GLY A 166 8.94 7.71 12.42
C GLY A 166 9.08 8.12 13.88
N PRO A 167 10.03 7.55 14.63
CA PRO A 167 10.19 7.84 16.06
C PRO A 167 10.34 9.33 16.40
N ASP A 168 10.90 10.10 15.48
CA ASP A 168 11.18 11.53 15.67
C ASP A 168 10.06 12.43 15.13
N PHE A 169 9.05 11.86 14.45
CA PHE A 169 7.95 12.62 13.87
C PHE A 169 6.65 11.84 13.91
N LEU A 170 5.77 12.21 14.81
CA LEU A 170 4.44 11.61 15.04
C LEU A 170 3.37 12.70 14.97
N PRO A 171 2.74 12.94 13.81
CA PRO A 171 1.72 13.98 13.68
C PRO A 171 0.44 13.61 14.44
N GLU A 172 -0.09 14.53 15.22
CA GLU A 172 -1.35 14.35 15.98
C GLU A 172 -2.60 14.69 15.15
N ALA A 173 -2.41 15.42 14.05
CA ALA A 173 -3.50 15.86 13.17
C ALA A 173 -3.06 15.80 11.69
N PRO A 174 -4.03 15.72 10.76
CA PRO A 174 -3.77 15.86 9.33
C PRO A 174 -3.01 17.14 8.98
N GLY A 175 -2.29 17.13 7.86
CA GLY A 175 -1.67 18.34 7.31
C GLY A 175 -2.71 19.35 6.80
N GLU A 176 -2.30 20.61 6.59
CA GLU A 176 -3.17 21.63 5.96
C GLU A 176 -3.61 21.23 4.55
N HIS A 177 -2.80 20.43 3.87
CA HIS A 177 -3.04 19.94 2.52
C HIS A 177 -2.73 18.45 2.46
N PRO A 178 -3.41 17.71 1.57
CA PRO A 178 -3.10 16.31 1.34
C PRO A 178 -1.65 16.11 0.88
N THR A 179 -1.03 15.05 1.36
CA THR A 179 0.28 14.58 0.92
C THR A 179 0.11 13.68 -0.30
N TYR A 180 0.62 14.11 -1.43
CA TYR A 180 0.62 13.30 -2.65
C TYR A 180 1.98 12.66 -2.86
N LEU A 181 2.00 11.35 -3.06
CA LEU A 181 3.20 10.57 -3.30
C LEU A 181 3.04 9.77 -4.58
N VAL A 182 4.11 9.63 -5.35
CA VAL A 182 4.24 8.53 -6.28
C VAL A 182 5.28 7.56 -5.75
N VAL A 183 4.88 6.32 -5.51
CA VAL A 183 5.78 5.21 -5.15
C VAL A 183 6.01 4.40 -6.42
N PHE A 184 7.25 4.15 -6.76
CA PHE A 184 7.61 3.48 -8.00
C PHE A 184 8.91 2.69 -7.86
N ARG A 185 9.15 1.77 -8.78
CA ARG A 185 10.41 1.06 -8.88
C ARG A 185 11.26 1.71 -9.97
N ASP A 186 12.45 2.18 -9.58
CA ASP A 186 13.39 2.78 -10.51
C ASP A 186 14.03 1.73 -11.44
N ARG A 187 14.85 2.19 -12.41
CA ARG A 187 15.50 1.30 -13.38
C ARG A 187 16.54 0.36 -12.76
N ASP A 188 17.02 0.68 -11.56
CA ASP A 188 17.93 -0.15 -10.78
C ASP A 188 17.19 -1.10 -9.82
N TRP A 189 15.88 -1.25 -10.00
CA TRP A 189 14.99 -2.11 -9.22
C TRP A 189 14.81 -1.69 -7.75
N HIS A 190 15.13 -0.46 -7.39
CA HIS A 190 14.87 0.07 -6.07
C HIS A 190 13.50 0.73 -5.98
N THR A 191 12.78 0.45 -4.91
CA THR A 191 11.57 1.21 -4.59
C THR A 191 11.95 2.61 -4.16
N ARG A 192 11.31 3.60 -4.79
CA ARG A 192 11.50 5.03 -4.54
C ARG A 192 10.16 5.70 -4.38
N PHE A 193 10.18 6.86 -3.78
CA PHE A 193 9.02 7.76 -3.77
C PHE A 193 9.43 9.19 -4.15
N ILE A 194 8.45 9.93 -4.63
CA ILE A 194 8.55 11.39 -4.89
C ILE A 194 7.30 12.02 -4.27
N GLU A 195 7.51 13.01 -3.43
CA GLU A 195 6.43 13.89 -2.98
C GLU A 195 6.05 14.85 -4.11
N LEU A 196 4.75 14.92 -4.41
CA LEU A 196 4.21 15.70 -5.52
C LEU A 196 3.46 16.92 -4.99
N ASN A 197 3.61 18.04 -5.67
CA ASN A 197 2.67 19.14 -5.47
C ASN A 197 1.30 18.81 -6.13
N PRO A 198 0.22 19.52 -5.78
CA PRO A 198 -1.12 19.24 -6.31
C PRO A 198 -1.23 19.23 -7.84
N LEU A 199 -0.49 20.11 -8.53
CA LEU A 199 -0.50 20.16 -9.99
C LEU A 199 0.15 18.92 -10.60
N SER A 200 1.30 18.51 -10.07
CA SER A 200 2.01 17.31 -10.51
C SER A 200 1.19 16.04 -10.22
N ALA A 201 0.58 15.95 -9.04
CA ALA A 201 -0.32 14.86 -8.68
C ALA A 201 -1.50 14.77 -9.65
N ARG A 202 -2.08 15.91 -10.04
CA ARG A 202 -3.20 15.96 -10.98
C ARG A 202 -2.81 15.55 -12.39
N ILE A 203 -1.61 15.92 -12.86
CA ILE A 203 -1.07 15.43 -14.14
C ILE A 203 -0.96 13.91 -14.09
N LEU A 204 -0.37 13.34 -13.03
CA LEU A 204 -0.17 11.90 -12.91
C LEU A 204 -1.51 11.15 -12.80
N TRP A 205 -2.49 11.73 -12.11
CA TRP A 205 -3.85 11.20 -12.06
C TRP A 205 -4.48 11.09 -13.43
N TYR A 206 -4.34 12.13 -14.28
CA TYR A 206 -4.81 12.08 -15.67
C TYR A 206 -4.07 11.03 -16.50
N VAL A 207 -2.75 10.89 -16.32
CA VAL A 207 -1.97 9.84 -17.01
C VAL A 207 -2.55 8.45 -16.72
N GLU A 208 -2.98 8.21 -15.49
CA GLU A 208 -3.50 6.92 -15.04
C GLU A 208 -4.98 6.72 -15.44
N ASN A 209 -5.84 7.70 -15.24
CA ASN A 209 -7.30 7.54 -15.27
C ASN A 209 -7.97 8.07 -16.53
N ASP A 210 -7.38 9.08 -17.19
CA ASP A 210 -7.93 9.71 -18.40
C ASP A 210 -6.80 10.15 -19.36
N PRO A 211 -6.06 9.17 -19.92
CA PRO A 211 -4.82 9.41 -20.65
C PRO A 211 -5.07 10.19 -21.95
N ALA A 212 -4.24 11.20 -22.17
CA ALA A 212 -4.24 12.05 -23.36
C ALA A 212 -2.79 12.50 -23.65
N PRO A 213 -2.52 13.13 -24.82
CA PRO A 213 -1.23 13.78 -25.08
C PRO A 213 -0.86 14.74 -23.96
N GLY A 214 0.42 14.76 -23.54
CA GLY A 214 0.85 15.55 -22.37
C GLY A 214 0.47 17.03 -22.46
N ALA A 215 0.52 17.64 -23.63
CA ALA A 215 0.08 19.04 -23.81
C ALA A 215 -1.42 19.22 -23.47
N GLU A 216 -2.25 18.24 -23.77
CA GLU A 216 -3.68 18.24 -23.41
C GLU A 216 -3.86 18.04 -21.90
N LEU A 217 -3.07 17.14 -21.27
CA LEU A 217 -3.08 16.96 -19.82
C LEU A 217 -2.72 18.26 -19.09
N VAL A 218 -1.70 18.98 -19.56
CA VAL A 218 -1.30 20.29 -18.99
C VAL A 218 -2.45 21.29 -19.11
N ARG A 219 -3.15 21.33 -20.25
CA ARG A 219 -4.31 22.23 -20.44
C ARG A 219 -5.43 21.89 -19.44
N ARG A 220 -5.78 20.61 -19.30
CA ARG A 220 -6.82 20.15 -18.33
C ARG A 220 -6.47 20.53 -16.91
N VAL A 221 -5.20 20.37 -16.51
CA VAL A 221 -4.73 20.78 -15.16
C VAL A 221 -4.81 22.29 -15.01
N ALA A 222 -4.47 23.06 -16.03
CA ALA A 222 -4.64 24.51 -15.98
C ALA A 222 -6.10 24.91 -15.76
N ASP A 223 -7.02 24.27 -16.48
CA ASP A 223 -8.46 24.48 -16.33
C ASP A 223 -8.95 24.10 -14.93
N ASP A 224 -8.54 22.94 -14.39
CA ASP A 224 -8.93 22.46 -13.05
C ASP A 224 -8.52 23.43 -11.92
N PHE A 225 -7.37 24.05 -12.06
CA PHE A 225 -6.81 24.97 -11.06
C PHE A 225 -7.05 26.46 -11.38
N GLY A 226 -7.80 26.77 -12.44
CA GLY A 226 -8.08 28.15 -12.85
C GLY A 226 -6.81 28.92 -13.23
N LEU A 227 -5.80 28.23 -13.73
CA LEU A 227 -4.53 28.84 -14.14
C LEU A 227 -4.60 29.32 -15.60
N PRO A 228 -4.02 30.46 -15.92
CA PRO A 228 -3.94 30.88 -17.30
C PRO A 228 -3.06 29.89 -18.12
N PRO A 229 -3.50 29.47 -19.30
CA PRO A 229 -2.65 28.68 -20.18
C PRO A 229 -1.45 29.53 -20.59
N GLY A 230 -0.26 29.13 -20.15
CA GLY A 230 0.99 29.86 -20.35
C GLY A 230 2.16 28.95 -20.73
N GLU A 231 3.15 29.55 -21.40
CA GLU A 231 4.37 28.84 -21.83
C GLU A 231 5.19 28.33 -20.63
N ASP A 232 5.15 29.04 -19.49
CA ASP A 232 5.88 28.65 -18.30
C ASP A 232 5.32 27.37 -17.66
N LEU A 233 3.98 27.23 -17.59
CA LEU A 233 3.32 26.02 -17.12
C LEU A 233 3.66 24.85 -18.06
N ARG A 234 3.59 25.05 -19.35
CA ARG A 234 3.92 24.03 -20.35
C ARG A 234 5.37 23.57 -20.21
N ARG A 235 6.33 24.50 -20.10
CA ARG A 235 7.76 24.18 -19.95
C ARG A 235 8.04 23.44 -18.64
N SER A 236 7.38 23.83 -17.54
CA SER A 236 7.50 23.15 -16.25
C SER A 236 6.97 21.73 -16.33
N ALA A 237 5.84 21.51 -16.97
CA ALA A 237 5.25 20.20 -17.18
C ALA A 237 6.09 19.31 -18.11
N GLU A 238 6.67 19.89 -19.18
CA GLU A 238 7.60 19.19 -20.07
C GLU A 238 8.82 18.67 -19.30
N THR A 239 9.44 19.54 -18.50
CA THR A 239 10.55 19.16 -17.62
C THR A 239 10.17 18.05 -16.65
N LEU A 240 8.99 18.14 -16.04
CA LEU A 240 8.47 17.16 -15.11
C LEU A 240 8.24 15.80 -15.77
N LEU A 241 7.57 15.77 -16.92
CA LEU A 241 7.27 14.53 -17.65
C LEU A 241 8.56 13.83 -18.13
N HIS A 242 9.55 14.60 -18.63
CA HIS A 242 10.87 14.05 -18.96
C HIS A 242 11.59 13.49 -17.73
N HIS A 243 11.54 14.21 -16.60
CA HIS A 243 12.12 13.72 -15.35
C HIS A 243 11.45 12.41 -14.90
N TRP A 244 10.14 12.29 -15.01
CA TRP A 244 9.42 11.06 -14.68
C TRP A 244 9.76 9.89 -15.62
N LEU A 245 9.96 10.14 -16.90
CA LEU A 245 10.47 9.15 -17.85
C LEU A 245 11.87 8.65 -17.46
N GLN A 246 12.77 9.58 -17.13
CA GLN A 246 14.15 9.25 -16.72
C GLN A 246 14.19 8.45 -15.42
N ARG A 247 13.31 8.77 -14.48
CA ARG A 247 13.26 8.11 -13.16
C ARG A 247 12.52 6.77 -13.18
N GLY A 248 11.74 6.46 -14.21
CA GLY A 248 10.93 5.24 -14.29
C GLY A 248 9.54 5.35 -13.65
N VAL A 249 9.06 6.56 -13.34
CA VAL A 249 7.67 6.81 -12.98
C VAL A 249 6.76 6.61 -14.19
N LEU A 250 7.19 7.12 -15.34
CA LEU A 250 6.57 6.83 -16.64
C LEU A 250 7.42 5.77 -17.34
N ALA A 251 6.77 4.74 -17.85
CA ALA A 251 7.46 3.69 -18.61
C ALA A 251 7.87 4.19 -19.98
N ARG A 252 7.00 4.94 -20.67
CA ARG A 252 7.15 5.33 -22.06
C ARG A 252 6.08 6.31 -22.54
N VAL A 253 6.15 6.67 -23.84
CA VAL A 253 5.18 7.52 -24.53
C VAL A 253 4.57 6.75 -25.70
N ARG A 254 3.25 6.76 -25.81
CA ARG A 254 2.53 6.24 -26.97
C ARG A 254 2.33 7.35 -28.01
N PRO A 255 2.33 7.02 -29.31
CA PRO A 255 1.89 7.97 -30.34
C PRO A 255 0.49 8.50 -30.01
N ALA A 256 0.26 9.78 -30.23
CA ALA A 256 -1.11 10.31 -30.25
C ALA A 256 -1.84 9.73 -31.47
N ALA A 257 -3.08 9.30 -31.28
CA ALA A 257 -3.89 8.76 -32.37
C ALA A 257 -4.29 9.85 -33.37
#